data_6b1aa3821968f26d476f068999efe1d1
#
_entry.id   6b1aa3821968f26d476f068999efe1d1
#
_cell.length_a   1.000
_cell.length_b   1.000
_cell.length_c   1.000
_cell.angle_alpha   90.00
_cell.angle_beta   90.00
_cell.angle_gamma   90.00
#
_symmetry.space_group_name_H-M   'P 1'
#
loop_
_entity.id
_entity.type
_entity.pdbx_description
1 polymer ?
#
loop_
_entity_poly.entity_id
_entity_poly.type
_entity_poly.pdbx_seq_one_letter_code
_entity_poly.pdbx_strand_id
1 'polypeptide(L)'
;MKILVINAGSSSLKYQLIDMETESVMAKGLCERIGLDGHLKHSPLVGGKPVFDEDVAMPTHAEAIAAVIDKLTSAEYGVVASMKEIDAVGHRVVHGGEKFASSVRIDDAVMEALKECTPFAPLHNPANIIGINACRDVMGDVPMVAVFDTAFHQTMPGKAYMYAVPYEYYKNDGIRRYGFHGTSHRYVSGRCAELMGKPIEELKIISCHMGNGSSIAAIDGGKCVDTSMGFTPLVGLPMGTRCGDLDAGVIQFIMNKYGISIDEMLNILNKKSGVLGVSGVSSDFRDLDNAAAEGNERAQLALDMFHYWVAKVAGSYVAAMNGVDAIVFTAGVGENSKSSRKAIAEYFGYLGVTIDDEANSKRGEDIMISTPDSKVKVFVIPTNEELVIARDTRDIVG
;
A
#
# COMPACT_ATOMS: atom_id res chain seq x y z
N MET A 1 12.93 14.06 -17.71
CA MET A 1 12.94 14.30 -16.25
C MET A 1 13.16 12.99 -15.54
N LYS A 2 14.16 12.90 -14.67
CA LYS A 2 14.47 11.68 -13.89
C LYS A 2 14.09 11.91 -12.43
N ILE A 3 13.23 11.07 -11.89
CA ILE A 3 12.69 11.19 -10.53
C ILE A 3 13.12 10.00 -9.68
N LEU A 4 13.73 10.30 -8.55
CA LEU A 4 14.07 9.31 -7.53
C LEU A 4 12.87 9.16 -6.57
N VAL A 5 12.27 7.99 -6.52
CA VAL A 5 11.19 7.66 -5.59
C VAL A 5 11.76 6.95 -4.38
N ILE A 6 11.42 7.43 -3.19
CA ILE A 6 11.91 6.91 -1.91
C ILE A 6 10.73 6.46 -1.03
N ASN A 7 10.88 5.28 -0.46
CA ASN A 7 10.00 4.76 0.57
C ASN A 7 10.87 4.31 1.78
N ALA A 8 10.95 5.19 2.78
CA ALA A 8 11.77 4.99 3.96
C ALA A 8 10.95 4.34 5.09
N GLY A 9 11.39 3.18 5.55
CA GLY A 9 10.94 2.51 6.77
C GLY A 9 11.93 2.73 7.92
N SER A 10 11.63 2.19 9.11
CA SER A 10 12.46 2.38 10.32
C SER A 10 13.89 1.81 10.18
N SER A 11 14.07 0.72 9.47
CA SER A 11 15.36 0.05 9.25
C SER A 11 15.58 -0.36 7.80
N SER A 12 14.80 0.21 6.88
CA SER A 12 14.89 -0.10 5.45
C SER A 12 14.56 1.11 4.59
N LEU A 13 15.03 1.10 3.34
CA LEU A 13 14.73 2.12 2.36
C LEU A 13 14.65 1.47 0.99
N LYS A 14 13.47 1.55 0.37
CA LYS A 14 13.26 1.15 -1.03
C LYS A 14 13.33 2.37 -1.93
N TYR A 15 13.88 2.19 -3.13
CA TYR A 15 13.92 3.27 -4.10
C TYR A 15 13.76 2.77 -5.53
N GLN A 16 13.32 3.69 -6.39
CA GLN A 16 13.34 3.55 -7.85
C GLN A 16 13.75 4.88 -8.48
N LEU A 17 14.62 4.85 -9.47
CA LEU A 17 14.87 5.97 -10.37
C LEU A 17 14.06 5.76 -11.65
N ILE A 18 13.20 6.69 -11.97
CA ILE A 18 12.25 6.59 -13.09
C ILE A 18 12.53 7.71 -14.09
N ASP A 19 12.65 7.35 -15.36
CA ASP A 19 12.66 8.32 -16.47
C ASP A 19 11.21 8.66 -16.85
N MET A 20 10.81 9.91 -16.62
CA MET A 20 9.44 10.36 -16.86
C MET A 20 9.11 10.67 -18.32
N GLU A 21 10.07 10.63 -19.24
CA GLU A 21 9.78 10.72 -20.68
C GLU A 21 9.16 9.41 -21.18
N THR A 22 9.62 8.29 -20.65
CA THR A 22 9.16 6.94 -21.03
C THR A 22 8.38 6.23 -19.92
N GLU A 23 8.31 6.82 -18.74
CA GLU A 23 7.78 6.22 -17.50
C GLU A 23 8.42 4.86 -17.17
N SER A 24 9.68 4.67 -17.55
CA SER A 24 10.42 3.44 -17.34
C SER A 24 11.34 3.51 -16.12
N VAL A 25 11.45 2.40 -15.40
CA VAL A 25 12.35 2.27 -14.26
C VAL A 25 13.77 2.08 -14.78
N MET A 26 14.66 3.02 -14.48
CA MET A 26 16.08 2.95 -14.84
C MET A 26 16.87 2.08 -13.87
N ALA A 27 16.60 2.20 -12.57
CA ALA A 27 17.18 1.38 -11.52
C ALA A 27 16.23 1.26 -10.34
N LYS A 28 16.35 0.17 -9.58
CA LYS A 28 15.64 -0.03 -8.31
C LYS A 28 16.55 -0.66 -7.28
N GLY A 29 16.22 -0.48 -6.01
CA GLY A 29 16.99 -1.13 -4.95
C GLY A 29 16.32 -1.07 -3.59
N LEU A 30 17.01 -1.73 -2.66
CA LEU A 30 16.59 -1.91 -1.30
C LEU A 30 17.82 -1.82 -0.38
N CYS A 31 17.75 -0.92 0.59
CA CYS A 31 18.63 -0.92 1.75
C CYS A 31 17.88 -1.61 2.90
N GLU A 32 18.51 -2.56 3.54
CA GLU A 32 17.98 -3.29 4.69
C GLU A 32 18.93 -3.21 5.88
N ARG A 33 18.42 -3.45 7.07
CA ARG A 33 19.19 -3.45 8.32
C ARG A 33 19.95 -2.14 8.58
N ILE A 34 19.37 -1.01 8.17
CA ILE A 34 19.88 0.33 8.48
C ILE A 34 19.95 0.49 10.00
N GLY A 35 21.07 0.99 10.50
CA GLY A 35 21.34 1.09 11.94
C GLY A 35 21.97 -0.16 12.56
N LEU A 36 22.19 -1.21 11.76
CA LEU A 36 22.88 -2.45 12.11
C LEU A 36 24.08 -2.68 11.20
N ASP A 37 24.17 -3.85 10.59
CA ASP A 37 25.24 -4.25 9.68
C ASP A 37 25.02 -3.78 8.22
N GLY A 38 23.82 -3.36 7.88
CA GLY A 38 23.45 -2.82 6.59
C GLY A 38 23.62 -3.78 5.40
N HIS A 39 22.64 -3.79 4.49
CA HIS A 39 22.71 -4.54 3.23
C HIS A 39 22.08 -3.73 2.11
N LEU A 40 22.77 -3.59 0.97
CA LEU A 40 22.27 -2.86 -0.18
C LEU A 40 22.18 -3.78 -1.39
N LYS A 41 20.97 -3.86 -1.93
CA LYS A 41 20.72 -4.42 -3.25
C LYS A 41 20.37 -3.29 -4.21
N HIS A 42 21.15 -3.15 -5.30
CA HIS A 42 20.93 -2.21 -6.38
C HIS A 42 20.85 -2.96 -7.71
N SER A 43 19.77 -2.75 -8.43
CA SER A 43 19.50 -3.39 -9.72
C SER A 43 19.33 -2.35 -10.82
N PRO A 44 20.37 -2.07 -11.63
CA PRO A 44 20.21 -1.28 -12.84
C PRO A 44 19.37 -2.06 -13.86
N LEU A 45 18.43 -1.37 -14.51
CA LEU A 45 17.51 -1.96 -15.49
C LEU A 45 17.78 -1.45 -16.90
N VAL A 46 18.72 -0.53 -17.05
CA VAL A 46 19.19 0.04 -18.32
C VAL A 46 20.71 -0.09 -18.43
N GLY A 47 21.23 -0.09 -19.66
CA GLY A 47 22.66 -0.11 -19.92
C GLY A 47 23.36 -1.46 -19.72
N GLY A 48 22.63 -2.54 -19.43
CA GLY A 48 23.19 -3.90 -19.30
C GLY A 48 24.21 -4.06 -18.17
N LYS A 49 24.12 -3.26 -17.11
CA LYS A 49 25.04 -3.25 -15.99
C LYS A 49 24.72 -4.33 -14.95
N PRO A 50 25.71 -4.80 -14.17
CA PRO A 50 25.51 -5.84 -13.19
C PRO A 50 24.69 -5.37 -11.98
N VAL A 51 24.07 -6.31 -11.28
CA VAL A 51 23.43 -6.07 -9.98
C VAL A 51 24.50 -5.99 -8.90
N PHE A 52 24.35 -5.02 -8.00
CA PHE A 52 25.09 -4.96 -6.74
C PHE A 52 24.22 -5.56 -5.63
N ASP A 53 24.74 -6.48 -4.82
CA ASP A 53 23.99 -7.18 -3.76
C ASP A 53 24.96 -7.57 -2.64
N GLU A 54 25.30 -6.60 -1.76
CA GLU A 54 26.37 -6.75 -0.76
C GLU A 54 26.05 -6.03 0.55
N ASP A 55 26.76 -6.43 1.61
CA ASP A 55 26.73 -5.72 2.89
C ASP A 55 27.46 -4.38 2.77
N VAL A 56 26.77 -3.32 3.19
CA VAL A 56 27.26 -1.93 3.18
C VAL A 56 26.92 -1.30 4.51
N ALA A 57 27.91 -0.74 5.20
CA ALA A 57 27.67 -0.07 6.48
C ALA A 57 26.76 1.17 6.27
N MET A 58 25.58 1.11 6.86
CA MET A 58 24.57 2.17 6.81
C MET A 58 24.07 2.45 8.25
N PRO A 59 24.89 3.13 9.08
CA PRO A 59 24.52 3.42 10.46
C PRO A 59 23.28 4.29 10.60
N THR A 60 22.99 5.13 9.60
CA THR A 60 21.76 5.94 9.52
C THR A 60 21.16 5.95 8.12
N HIS A 61 20.00 6.56 7.97
CA HIS A 61 19.38 6.77 6.65
C HIS A 61 20.18 7.73 5.75
N ALA A 62 20.99 8.62 6.32
CA ALA A 62 21.85 9.51 5.53
C ALA A 62 22.92 8.69 4.77
N GLU A 63 23.58 7.74 5.45
CA GLU A 63 24.53 6.85 4.78
C GLU A 63 23.82 5.91 3.79
N ALA A 64 22.60 5.47 4.10
CA ALA A 64 21.82 4.68 3.16
C ALA A 64 21.52 5.48 1.86
N ILE A 65 21.07 6.72 1.96
CA ILE A 65 20.85 7.59 0.81
C ILE A 65 22.16 7.85 0.06
N ALA A 66 23.27 8.14 0.78
CA ALA A 66 24.57 8.35 0.16
C ALA A 66 25.04 7.10 -0.62
N ALA A 67 24.85 5.90 -0.06
CA ALA A 67 25.15 4.64 -0.74
C ALA A 67 24.29 4.43 -1.99
N VAL A 68 23.00 4.78 -1.93
CA VAL A 68 22.10 4.73 -3.10
C VAL A 68 22.60 5.66 -4.21
N ILE A 69 22.95 6.91 -3.88
CA ILE A 69 23.46 7.89 -4.85
C ILE A 69 24.80 7.42 -5.44
N ASP A 70 25.71 6.88 -4.61
CA ASP A 70 26.97 6.28 -5.07
C ASP A 70 26.71 5.19 -6.11
N LYS A 71 25.80 4.27 -5.87
CA LYS A 71 25.49 3.20 -6.83
C LYS A 71 24.79 3.72 -8.08
N LEU A 72 23.86 4.66 -7.96
CA LEU A 72 23.19 5.28 -9.12
C LEU A 72 24.15 6.01 -10.06
N THR A 73 25.26 6.56 -9.53
CA THR A 73 26.24 7.36 -10.27
C THR A 73 27.55 6.63 -10.57
N SER A 74 27.74 5.41 -10.08
CA SER A 74 29.00 4.67 -10.24
C SER A 74 29.26 4.29 -11.71
N ALA A 75 30.52 4.16 -12.09
CA ALA A 75 30.90 3.73 -13.43
C ALA A 75 30.43 2.29 -13.74
N GLU A 76 30.44 1.42 -12.73
CA GLU A 76 30.13 -0.01 -12.88
C GLU A 76 28.62 -0.30 -12.79
N TYR A 77 27.89 0.31 -11.85
CA TYR A 77 26.48 0.00 -11.55
C TYR A 77 25.52 1.12 -11.94
N GLY A 78 26.02 2.34 -12.14
CA GLY A 78 25.20 3.55 -12.24
C GLY A 78 24.45 3.67 -13.55
N VAL A 79 23.33 4.34 -13.51
CA VAL A 79 22.44 4.62 -14.65
C VAL A 79 22.35 6.10 -14.99
N VAL A 80 23.01 6.95 -14.20
CA VAL A 80 23.21 8.40 -14.44
C VAL A 80 24.68 8.74 -14.25
N ALA A 81 25.16 9.81 -14.91
CA ALA A 81 26.57 10.22 -14.82
C ALA A 81 26.86 11.01 -13.54
N SER A 82 25.86 11.67 -12.96
CA SER A 82 25.99 12.43 -11.73
C SER A 82 24.63 12.64 -11.04
N MET A 83 24.66 12.99 -9.77
CA MET A 83 23.45 13.34 -8.99
C MET A 83 22.67 14.52 -9.63
N LYS A 84 23.31 15.39 -10.40
CA LYS A 84 22.66 16.52 -11.09
C LYS A 84 21.65 16.10 -12.16
N GLU A 85 21.69 14.84 -12.58
CA GLU A 85 20.70 14.30 -13.49
C GLU A 85 19.41 13.81 -12.80
N ILE A 86 19.37 13.82 -11.47
CA ILE A 86 18.16 13.53 -10.69
C ILE A 86 17.47 14.88 -10.48
N ASP A 87 16.35 15.07 -11.17
CA ASP A 87 15.64 16.36 -11.21
C ASP A 87 14.78 16.62 -9.98
N ALA A 88 14.25 15.56 -9.36
CA ALA A 88 13.40 15.64 -8.18
C ALA A 88 13.36 14.32 -7.39
N VAL A 89 12.88 14.40 -6.13
CA VAL A 89 12.65 13.23 -5.27
C VAL A 89 11.20 13.19 -4.85
N GLY A 90 10.53 12.05 -5.08
CA GLY A 90 9.21 11.74 -4.56
C GLY A 90 9.30 10.85 -3.32
N HIS A 91 8.69 11.28 -2.22
CA HIS A 91 8.67 10.53 -0.96
C HIS A 91 7.29 9.97 -0.68
N ARG A 92 7.20 8.66 -0.44
CA ARG A 92 6.01 8.07 0.18
C ARG A 92 5.96 8.49 1.64
N VAL A 93 4.81 9.04 2.05
CA VAL A 93 4.49 9.37 3.45
C VAL A 93 3.23 8.63 3.84
N VAL A 94 3.26 7.93 4.98
CA VAL A 94 2.13 7.05 5.35
C VAL A 94 0.91 7.86 5.76
N HIS A 95 1.05 8.92 6.57
CA HIS A 95 -0.10 9.63 7.11
C HIS A 95 0.02 11.14 6.98
N GLY A 96 -0.96 11.74 6.30
CA GLY A 96 -1.05 13.19 6.11
C GLY A 96 -2.10 13.89 7.00
N GLY A 97 -2.80 13.15 7.85
CA GLY A 97 -3.92 13.70 8.62
C GLY A 97 -5.02 14.27 7.72
N GLU A 98 -5.75 15.25 8.21
CA GLU A 98 -6.68 16.05 7.40
C GLU A 98 -5.99 17.23 6.70
N LYS A 99 -4.69 17.46 6.98
CA LYS A 99 -3.91 18.57 6.42
C LYS A 99 -3.56 18.36 4.96
N PHE A 100 -3.42 17.11 4.52
CA PHE A 100 -2.96 16.78 3.17
C PHE A 100 -3.98 15.92 2.44
N ALA A 101 -4.76 16.55 1.56
CA ALA A 101 -5.70 15.90 0.65
C ALA A 101 -5.10 15.62 -0.74
N SER A 102 -3.85 16.01 -0.97
CA SER A 102 -3.09 15.81 -2.20
C SER A 102 -1.60 15.75 -1.90
N SER A 103 -0.82 15.36 -2.89
CA SER A 103 0.65 15.45 -2.86
C SER A 103 1.10 16.90 -2.81
N VAL A 104 2.20 17.19 -2.13
CA VAL A 104 2.69 18.55 -1.90
C VAL A 104 4.21 18.65 -2.04
N ARG A 105 4.70 19.79 -2.53
CA ARG A 105 6.13 20.11 -2.48
C ARG A 105 6.55 20.28 -1.03
N ILE A 106 7.67 19.65 -0.65
CA ILE A 106 8.17 19.67 0.71
C ILE A 106 8.94 20.99 0.96
N ASP A 107 8.45 21.76 1.93
CA ASP A 107 9.11 22.89 2.54
C ASP A 107 9.14 22.75 4.07
N ASP A 108 9.57 23.76 4.80
CA ASP A 108 9.66 23.70 6.26
C ASP A 108 8.26 23.65 6.91
N ALA A 109 7.26 24.31 6.32
CA ALA A 109 5.89 24.28 6.83
C ALA A 109 5.28 22.88 6.68
N VAL A 110 5.53 22.19 5.55
CA VAL A 110 5.13 20.79 5.34
C VAL A 110 5.83 19.88 6.34
N MET A 111 7.13 20.08 6.60
CA MET A 111 7.87 19.28 7.59
C MET A 111 7.30 19.42 9.01
N GLU A 112 6.91 20.63 9.43
CA GLU A 112 6.23 20.82 10.73
C GLU A 112 4.87 20.12 10.75
N ALA A 113 4.07 20.26 9.70
CA ALA A 113 2.79 19.57 9.59
C ALA A 113 2.94 18.03 9.62
N LEU A 114 4.01 17.47 9.04
CA LEU A 114 4.31 16.02 9.11
C LEU A 114 4.63 15.58 10.55
N LYS A 115 5.36 16.42 11.32
CA LYS A 115 5.62 16.14 12.74
C LYS A 115 4.33 16.09 13.55
N GLU A 116 3.39 17.02 13.28
CA GLU A 116 2.06 17.02 13.92
C GLU A 116 1.22 15.79 13.56
N CYS A 117 1.42 15.18 12.39
CA CYS A 117 0.77 13.94 11.98
C CYS A 117 1.43 12.68 12.58
N THR A 118 2.57 12.79 13.26
CA THR A 118 3.28 11.65 13.85
C THR A 118 2.44 10.82 14.83
N PRO A 119 1.60 11.41 15.72
CA PRO A 119 0.75 10.62 16.62
C PRO A 119 -0.23 9.68 15.90
N PHE A 120 -0.61 9.98 14.66
CA PHE A 120 -1.51 9.12 13.85
C PHE A 120 -0.79 7.90 13.25
N ALA A 121 0.53 7.98 13.04
CA ALA A 121 1.33 6.90 12.49
C ALA A 121 2.72 6.84 13.17
N PRO A 122 2.80 6.56 14.49
CA PRO A 122 4.04 6.65 15.27
C PRO A 122 5.11 5.65 14.84
N LEU A 123 4.73 4.57 14.14
CA LEU A 123 5.67 3.56 13.63
C LEU A 123 6.20 3.91 12.21
N HIS A 124 5.60 4.89 11.52
CA HIS A 124 5.87 5.15 10.10
C HIS A 124 6.32 6.58 9.83
N ASN A 125 5.56 7.58 10.26
CA ASN A 125 5.88 8.98 9.96
C ASN A 125 7.26 9.42 10.45
N PRO A 126 7.77 9.03 11.63
CA PRO A 126 9.14 9.35 12.03
C PRO A 126 10.18 8.85 11.03
N ALA A 127 10.04 7.63 10.53
CA ALA A 127 10.96 7.08 9.53
C ALA A 127 10.87 7.83 8.19
N ASN A 128 9.67 8.22 7.77
CA ASN A 128 9.48 9.02 6.56
C ASN A 128 10.17 10.40 6.71
N ILE A 129 10.02 11.08 7.86
CA ILE A 129 10.68 12.36 8.15
C ILE A 129 12.21 12.21 8.14
N ILE A 130 12.74 11.13 8.74
CA ILE A 130 14.17 10.82 8.71
C ILE A 130 14.67 10.64 7.27
N GLY A 131 13.93 9.88 6.44
CA GLY A 131 14.27 9.69 5.04
C GLY A 131 14.26 11.00 4.22
N ILE A 132 13.30 11.88 4.45
CA ILE A 132 13.25 13.22 3.80
C ILE A 132 14.45 14.06 4.22
N ASN A 133 14.75 14.13 5.52
CA ASN A 133 15.92 14.90 6.01
C ASN A 133 17.24 14.33 5.45
N ALA A 134 17.39 13.00 5.42
CA ALA A 134 18.56 12.35 4.84
C ALA A 134 18.74 12.71 3.35
N CYS A 135 17.66 12.78 2.58
CA CYS A 135 17.72 13.27 1.19
C CYS A 135 18.09 14.74 1.11
N ARG A 136 17.57 15.61 1.99
CA ARG A 136 17.95 17.03 2.05
C ARG A 136 19.43 17.21 2.33
N ASP A 137 19.96 16.45 3.28
CA ASP A 137 21.38 16.52 3.69
C ASP A 137 22.33 16.08 2.56
N VAL A 138 21.97 15.04 1.80
CA VAL A 138 22.82 14.46 0.76
C VAL A 138 22.62 15.15 -0.61
N MET A 139 21.38 15.52 -0.95
CA MET A 139 21.02 16.01 -2.29
C MET A 139 20.82 17.52 -2.36
N GLY A 140 20.86 18.23 -1.24
CA GLY A 140 20.79 19.69 -1.19
C GLY A 140 19.48 20.26 -1.72
N ASP A 141 19.54 21.13 -2.72
CA ASP A 141 18.40 21.90 -3.24
C ASP A 141 17.51 21.13 -4.23
N VAL A 142 17.72 19.84 -4.41
CA VAL A 142 16.84 19.01 -5.27
C VAL A 142 15.41 19.08 -4.75
N PRO A 143 14.41 19.47 -5.56
CA PRO A 143 13.04 19.59 -5.12
C PRO A 143 12.46 18.24 -4.71
N MET A 144 11.68 18.24 -3.63
CA MET A 144 11.11 17.05 -3.02
C MET A 144 9.60 17.18 -2.89
N VAL A 145 8.87 16.06 -3.06
CA VAL A 145 7.41 15.98 -2.98
C VAL A 145 7.01 14.87 -2.01
N ALA A 146 6.07 15.17 -1.12
CA ALA A 146 5.44 14.18 -0.25
C ALA A 146 4.15 13.67 -0.90
N VAL A 147 4.01 12.36 -1.00
CA VAL A 147 2.83 11.66 -1.51
C VAL A 147 2.27 10.76 -0.40
N PHE A 148 1.00 10.98 -0.05
CA PHE A 148 0.42 10.42 1.15
C PHE A 148 -0.48 9.22 0.86
N ASP A 149 -0.31 8.12 1.61
CA ASP A 149 -1.20 6.94 1.53
C ASP A 149 -2.65 7.30 1.87
N THR A 150 -2.86 8.32 2.71
CA THR A 150 -4.19 8.76 3.18
C THR A 150 -4.88 9.77 2.26
N ALA A 151 -4.15 10.43 1.35
CA ALA A 151 -4.68 11.56 0.58
C ALA A 151 -5.87 11.18 -0.33
N PHE A 152 -5.80 10.04 -1.01
CA PHE A 152 -6.87 9.56 -1.89
C PHE A 152 -8.21 9.35 -1.16
N HIS A 153 -8.14 9.02 0.13
CA HIS A 153 -9.31 8.77 0.98
C HIS A 153 -9.94 10.03 1.58
N GLN A 154 -9.35 11.21 1.38
CA GLN A 154 -9.88 12.47 1.92
C GLN A 154 -11.21 12.92 1.27
N THR A 155 -11.60 12.27 0.17
CA THR A 155 -12.90 12.50 -0.49
C THR A 155 -14.06 11.75 0.16
N MET A 156 -13.82 10.90 1.18
CA MET A 156 -14.88 10.20 1.90
C MET A 156 -15.85 11.20 2.55
N PRO A 157 -17.18 10.97 2.45
CA PRO A 157 -18.16 11.79 3.15
C PRO A 157 -18.15 11.52 4.67
N GLY A 158 -18.59 12.50 5.47
CA GLY A 158 -18.61 12.42 6.94
C GLY A 158 -19.23 11.13 7.48
N LYS A 159 -20.34 10.68 6.88
CA LYS A 159 -21.01 9.43 7.26
C LYS A 159 -20.16 8.16 7.10
N ALA A 160 -19.13 8.19 6.26
CA ALA A 160 -18.24 7.06 6.03
C ALA A 160 -16.97 7.12 6.91
N TYR A 161 -16.46 8.31 7.18
CA TYR A 161 -15.23 8.44 7.96
C TYR A 161 -15.43 8.58 9.47
N MET A 162 -16.64 9.00 9.95
CA MET A 162 -16.89 9.18 11.37
C MET A 162 -17.00 7.85 12.12
N TYR A 163 -16.35 7.77 13.27
CA TYR A 163 -16.65 6.74 14.25
C TYR A 163 -17.81 7.16 15.14
N ALA A 164 -18.65 6.22 15.51
CA ALA A 164 -19.80 6.44 16.40
C ALA A 164 -19.36 6.50 17.88
N VAL A 165 -18.44 7.40 18.17
CA VAL A 165 -17.95 7.77 19.51
C VAL A 165 -18.26 9.25 19.77
N PRO A 166 -18.11 9.79 20.99
CA PRO A 166 -18.36 11.21 21.23
C PRO A 166 -17.68 12.11 20.20
N TYR A 167 -18.46 13.02 19.61
CA TYR A 167 -18.04 13.88 18.48
C TYR A 167 -16.80 14.73 18.79
N GLU A 168 -16.60 15.06 20.08
CA GLU A 168 -15.47 15.84 20.57
C GLU A 168 -14.12 15.19 20.23
N TYR A 169 -14.02 13.88 20.19
CA TYR A 169 -12.80 13.18 19.80
C TYR A 169 -12.42 13.43 18.34
N TYR A 170 -13.41 13.52 17.46
CA TYR A 170 -13.14 13.95 16.09
C TYR A 170 -12.75 15.43 16.05
N LYS A 171 -13.55 16.29 16.67
CA LYS A 171 -13.39 17.73 16.60
C LYS A 171 -12.05 18.21 17.17
N ASN A 172 -11.61 17.63 18.29
CA ASN A 172 -10.43 18.08 19.01
C ASN A 172 -9.16 17.34 18.59
N ASP A 173 -9.29 16.05 18.26
CA ASP A 173 -8.15 15.14 18.11
C ASP A 173 -8.08 14.49 16.71
N GLY A 174 -8.99 14.81 15.79
CA GLY A 174 -9.01 14.27 14.43
C GLY A 174 -9.27 12.76 14.38
N ILE A 175 -9.96 12.19 15.38
CA ILE A 175 -10.24 10.75 15.44
C ILE A 175 -11.34 10.40 14.44
N ARG A 176 -10.92 9.87 13.30
CA ARG A 176 -11.75 9.44 12.17
C ARG A 176 -11.09 8.31 11.39
N ARG A 177 -11.83 7.72 10.45
CA ARG A 177 -11.25 6.85 9.43
C ARG A 177 -10.42 7.69 8.45
N TYR A 178 -9.17 7.29 8.21
CA TYR A 178 -8.29 7.88 7.20
C TYR A 178 -8.12 6.98 5.99
N GLY A 179 -7.88 5.68 6.23
CA GLY A 179 -7.56 4.74 5.17
C GLY A 179 -6.09 4.84 4.72
N PHE A 180 -5.62 3.79 4.07
CA PHE A 180 -4.23 3.66 3.62
C PHE A 180 -4.20 2.97 2.25
N HIS A 181 -3.00 2.76 1.67
CA HIS A 181 -2.81 2.29 0.30
C HIS A 181 -3.49 3.17 -0.76
N GLY A 182 -3.74 4.44 -0.44
CA GLY A 182 -4.47 5.35 -1.33
C GLY A 182 -3.81 5.52 -2.68
N THR A 183 -2.48 5.53 -2.74
CA THR A 183 -1.70 5.60 -3.97
C THR A 183 -1.96 4.40 -4.87
N SER A 184 -2.01 3.19 -4.29
CA SER A 184 -2.35 1.96 -5.01
C SER A 184 -3.80 1.97 -5.50
N HIS A 185 -4.78 2.28 -4.63
CA HIS A 185 -6.19 2.34 -5.01
C HIS A 185 -6.46 3.36 -6.13
N ARG A 186 -5.79 4.53 -6.08
CA ARG A 186 -5.86 5.55 -7.13
C ARG A 186 -5.31 5.02 -8.46
N TYR A 187 -4.15 4.38 -8.43
CA TYR A 187 -3.53 3.82 -9.64
C TYR A 187 -4.42 2.78 -10.31
N VAL A 188 -4.80 1.75 -9.57
CA VAL A 188 -5.53 0.62 -10.17
C VAL A 188 -6.93 0.98 -10.61
N SER A 189 -7.59 1.96 -9.95
CA SER A 189 -8.91 2.43 -10.38
C SER A 189 -8.84 3.24 -11.67
N GLY A 190 -7.83 4.11 -11.81
CA GLY A 190 -7.57 4.82 -13.07
C GLY A 190 -7.25 3.85 -14.20
N ARG A 191 -6.38 2.88 -13.93
CA ARG A 191 -6.02 1.86 -14.92
C ARG A 191 -7.21 0.97 -15.31
N CYS A 192 -8.08 0.63 -14.36
CA CYS A 192 -9.32 -0.09 -14.63
C CYS A 192 -10.24 0.69 -15.59
N ALA A 193 -10.39 1.99 -15.40
CA ALA A 193 -11.19 2.84 -16.28
C ALA A 193 -10.64 2.87 -17.71
N GLU A 194 -9.30 2.97 -17.86
CA GLU A 194 -8.63 2.87 -19.17
C GLU A 194 -8.91 1.53 -19.85
N LEU A 195 -8.77 0.41 -19.13
CA LEU A 195 -9.05 -0.93 -19.66
C LEU A 195 -10.53 -1.14 -20.03
N MET A 196 -11.43 -0.49 -19.31
CA MET A 196 -12.86 -0.50 -19.63
C MET A 196 -13.22 0.43 -20.80
N GLY A 197 -12.31 1.33 -21.22
CA GLY A 197 -12.55 2.32 -22.26
C GLY A 197 -13.63 3.33 -21.88
N LYS A 198 -13.76 3.67 -20.58
CA LYS A 198 -14.77 4.58 -20.05
C LYS A 198 -14.14 5.67 -19.17
N PRO A 199 -14.71 6.88 -19.13
CA PRO A 199 -14.33 7.89 -18.15
C PRO A 199 -14.50 7.35 -16.73
N ILE A 200 -13.55 7.61 -15.86
CA ILE A 200 -13.59 7.11 -14.47
C ILE A 200 -14.77 7.72 -13.69
N GLU A 201 -15.21 8.91 -14.11
CA GLU A 201 -16.35 9.63 -13.54
C GLU A 201 -17.68 8.90 -13.70
N GLU A 202 -17.76 7.94 -14.63
CA GLU A 202 -18.96 7.14 -14.91
C GLU A 202 -18.93 5.78 -14.21
N LEU A 203 -17.85 5.45 -13.47
CA LEU A 203 -17.61 4.11 -12.97
C LEU A 203 -17.69 4.04 -11.45
N LYS A 204 -18.22 2.90 -10.98
CA LYS A 204 -18.19 2.45 -9.59
C LYS A 204 -17.25 1.25 -9.49
N ILE A 205 -16.13 1.44 -8.82
CA ILE A 205 -15.05 0.44 -8.76
C ILE A 205 -14.80 0.04 -7.32
N ILE A 206 -14.70 -1.26 -7.07
CA ILE A 206 -14.17 -1.80 -5.82
C ILE A 206 -12.73 -2.25 -6.08
N SER A 207 -11.78 -1.63 -5.36
CA SER A 207 -10.37 -1.98 -5.43
C SER A 207 -9.97 -2.79 -4.21
N CYS A 208 -9.52 -4.03 -4.44
CA CYS A 208 -9.07 -4.97 -3.41
C CYS A 208 -7.52 -5.05 -3.44
N HIS A 209 -6.85 -4.25 -2.62
CA HIS A 209 -5.42 -4.33 -2.40
C HIS A 209 -5.14 -5.42 -1.39
N MET A 210 -4.70 -6.59 -1.85
CA MET A 210 -4.51 -7.80 -1.03
C MET A 210 -3.02 -8.17 -1.00
N GLY A 211 -2.33 -7.72 0.03
CA GLY A 211 -0.93 -8.05 0.34
C GLY A 211 -0.81 -8.58 1.77
N ASN A 212 0.40 -8.51 2.35
CA ASN A 212 0.57 -8.77 3.78
C ASN A 212 -0.20 -7.73 4.64
N GLY A 213 -0.23 -6.45 4.20
CA GLY A 213 -1.27 -5.49 4.55
C GLY A 213 -2.35 -5.52 3.48
N SER A 214 -3.63 -5.50 3.88
CA SER A 214 -4.75 -5.59 2.94
C SER A 214 -5.80 -4.53 3.22
N SER A 215 -6.33 -3.92 2.17
CA SER A 215 -7.44 -2.96 2.26
C SER A 215 -8.33 -3.02 1.02
N ILE A 216 -9.57 -2.59 1.19
CA ILE A 216 -10.52 -2.42 0.10
C ILE A 216 -10.94 -0.96 0.08
N ALA A 217 -11.12 -0.39 -1.12
CA ALA A 217 -11.67 0.93 -1.31
C ALA A 217 -12.88 0.89 -2.25
N ALA A 218 -13.91 1.64 -1.88
CA ALA A 218 -15.06 1.96 -2.72
C ALA A 218 -14.78 3.25 -3.48
N ILE A 219 -14.82 3.21 -4.79
CA ILE A 219 -14.48 4.34 -5.67
C ILE A 219 -15.67 4.62 -6.56
N ASP A 220 -16.28 5.79 -6.40
CA ASP A 220 -17.42 6.26 -7.18
C ASP A 220 -17.03 7.54 -7.92
N GLY A 221 -17.09 7.51 -9.25
CA GLY A 221 -16.70 8.64 -10.07
C GLY A 221 -15.25 9.10 -9.87
N GLY A 222 -14.33 8.15 -9.66
CA GLY A 222 -12.90 8.43 -9.44
C GLY A 222 -12.54 8.91 -8.03
N LYS A 223 -13.51 9.00 -7.12
CA LYS A 223 -13.32 9.45 -5.73
C LYS A 223 -13.50 8.30 -4.76
N CYS A 224 -12.63 8.18 -3.78
CA CYS A 224 -12.84 7.25 -2.67
C CYS A 224 -14.04 7.70 -1.84
N VAL A 225 -15.05 6.83 -1.68
CA VAL A 225 -16.25 7.11 -0.87
C VAL A 225 -16.29 6.28 0.41
N ASP A 226 -15.51 5.20 0.50
CA ASP A 226 -15.28 4.40 1.70
C ASP A 226 -14.00 3.56 1.56
N THR A 227 -13.42 3.14 2.68
CA THR A 227 -12.26 2.22 2.70
C THR A 227 -12.21 1.41 3.99
N SER A 228 -11.59 0.24 3.94
CA SER A 228 -11.61 -0.72 5.05
C SER A 228 -10.65 -0.42 6.19
N MET A 229 -9.48 0.14 5.92
CA MET A 229 -8.57 0.57 6.98
C MET A 229 -9.12 1.82 7.66
N GLY A 230 -8.82 1.99 8.94
CA GLY A 230 -9.45 2.99 9.79
C GLY A 230 -8.55 4.18 10.13
N PHE A 231 -8.57 4.55 11.40
CA PHE A 231 -7.66 5.51 12.02
C PHE A 231 -6.21 5.03 11.89
N THR A 232 -5.99 3.73 12.05
CA THR A 232 -4.72 3.03 11.80
C THR A 232 -4.91 1.95 10.74
N PRO A 233 -3.83 1.39 10.18
CA PRO A 233 -3.91 0.29 9.21
C PRO A 233 -4.17 -1.09 9.86
N LEU A 234 -4.69 -1.13 11.11
CA LEU A 234 -4.96 -2.37 11.85
C LEU A 234 -6.32 -2.99 11.49
N VAL A 235 -7.36 -2.15 11.42
CA VAL A 235 -8.75 -2.59 11.24
C VAL A 235 -9.10 -2.86 9.76
N GLY A 236 -10.27 -3.42 9.53
CA GLY A 236 -10.80 -3.83 8.24
C GLY A 236 -10.67 -5.33 8.04
N LEU A 237 -9.87 -5.74 7.08
CA LEU A 237 -9.65 -7.16 6.77
C LEU A 237 -8.73 -7.84 7.78
N PRO A 238 -8.92 -9.13 8.09
CA PRO A 238 -7.83 -9.95 8.61
C PRO A 238 -6.71 -9.97 7.56
N MET A 239 -5.46 -9.76 7.98
CA MET A 239 -4.31 -9.60 7.09
C MET A 239 -3.28 -10.69 7.38
N GLY A 240 -2.07 -10.59 6.86
CA GLY A 240 -1.00 -11.55 7.16
C GLY A 240 -0.79 -11.74 8.67
N THR A 241 -0.61 -10.64 9.40
CA THR A 241 -0.34 -10.64 10.85
C THR A 241 -1.30 -9.76 11.66
N ARG A 242 -2.11 -8.91 11.03
CA ARG A 242 -3.05 -7.99 11.67
C ARG A 242 -4.44 -8.59 11.78
N CYS A 243 -5.11 -8.34 12.90
CA CYS A 243 -6.40 -8.98 13.19
C CYS A 243 -7.57 -8.53 12.31
N GLY A 244 -7.53 -7.31 11.73
CA GLY A 244 -8.71 -6.69 11.12
C GLY A 244 -9.70 -6.18 12.17
N ASP A 245 -10.98 -6.12 11.79
CA ASP A 245 -12.05 -5.69 12.69
C ASP A 245 -12.21 -6.64 13.86
N LEU A 246 -12.30 -6.07 15.05
CA LEU A 246 -12.40 -6.80 16.31
C LEU A 246 -13.33 -6.06 17.27
N ASP A 247 -14.16 -6.79 18.02
CA ASP A 247 -14.94 -6.27 19.13
C ASP A 247 -14.00 -5.78 20.26
N ALA A 248 -14.15 -4.52 20.68
CA ALA A 248 -13.38 -3.94 21.76
C ALA A 248 -13.49 -4.73 23.09
N GLY A 249 -14.61 -5.41 23.33
CA GLY A 249 -14.78 -6.29 24.47
C GLY A 249 -13.83 -7.48 24.49
N VAL A 250 -13.43 -7.98 23.31
CA VAL A 250 -12.41 -9.05 23.19
C VAL A 250 -11.05 -8.55 23.68
N ILE A 251 -10.69 -7.30 23.38
CA ILE A 251 -9.44 -6.68 23.84
C ILE A 251 -9.41 -6.67 25.38
N GLN A 252 -10.45 -6.13 26.00
CA GLN A 252 -10.56 -6.06 27.46
C GLN A 252 -10.53 -7.46 28.09
N PHE A 253 -11.28 -8.42 27.51
CA PHE A 253 -11.32 -9.78 28.03
C PHE A 253 -9.93 -10.46 28.04
N ILE A 254 -9.19 -10.37 26.91
CA ILE A 254 -7.86 -10.95 26.79
C ILE A 254 -6.88 -10.29 27.76
N MET A 255 -6.87 -8.95 27.82
CA MET A 255 -6.00 -8.21 28.74
C MET A 255 -6.22 -8.62 30.19
N ASN A 256 -7.49 -8.67 30.63
CA ASN A 256 -7.84 -9.05 32.01
C ASN A 256 -7.49 -10.53 32.31
N LYS A 257 -7.76 -11.43 31.37
CA LYS A 257 -7.53 -12.87 31.54
C LYS A 257 -6.06 -13.23 31.63
N TYR A 258 -5.23 -12.58 30.83
CA TYR A 258 -3.80 -12.92 30.73
C TYR A 258 -2.88 -11.91 31.43
N GLY A 259 -3.42 -10.84 32.02
CA GLY A 259 -2.66 -9.83 32.76
C GLY A 259 -1.69 -9.03 31.88
N ILE A 260 -2.03 -8.81 30.60
CA ILE A 260 -1.18 -8.11 29.64
C ILE A 260 -1.56 -6.62 29.51
N SER A 261 -0.56 -5.79 29.20
CA SER A 261 -0.73 -4.36 28.96
C SER A 261 -1.41 -4.08 27.61
N ILE A 262 -1.89 -2.84 27.42
CA ILE A 262 -2.44 -2.41 26.12
C ILE A 262 -1.37 -2.48 25.00
N ASP A 263 -0.13 -2.16 25.30
CA ASP A 263 0.96 -2.20 24.32
C ASP A 263 1.26 -3.64 23.87
N GLU A 264 1.26 -4.59 24.81
CA GLU A 264 1.38 -6.02 24.51
C GLU A 264 0.19 -6.50 23.67
N MET A 265 -1.03 -6.06 24.01
CA MET A 265 -2.22 -6.41 23.25
C MET A 265 -2.16 -5.85 21.83
N LEU A 266 -1.78 -4.58 21.64
CA LEU A 266 -1.59 -3.98 20.33
C LEU A 266 -0.50 -4.69 19.51
N ASN A 267 0.57 -5.15 20.15
CA ASN A 267 1.59 -5.96 19.49
C ASN A 267 1.02 -7.32 19.02
N ILE A 268 0.17 -7.97 19.82
CA ILE A 268 -0.52 -9.22 19.43
C ILE A 268 -1.42 -8.94 18.20
N LEU A 269 -2.25 -7.89 18.26
CA LEU A 269 -3.18 -7.56 17.19
C LEU A 269 -2.50 -7.18 15.87
N ASN A 270 -1.31 -6.56 15.94
CA ASN A 270 -0.57 -6.13 14.76
C ASN A 270 0.36 -7.20 14.18
N LYS A 271 0.97 -8.06 15.03
CA LYS A 271 2.09 -8.92 14.62
C LYS A 271 1.86 -10.41 14.80
N LYS A 272 0.87 -10.83 15.58
CA LYS A 272 0.64 -12.25 15.95
C LYS A 272 -0.79 -12.73 15.64
N SER A 273 -1.55 -11.93 14.92
CA SER A 273 -2.95 -12.18 14.57
C SER A 273 -3.11 -12.45 13.06
N GLY A 274 -4.25 -12.14 12.49
CA GLY A 274 -4.53 -12.36 11.08
C GLY A 274 -4.48 -13.83 10.68
N VAL A 275 -4.11 -14.09 9.43
CA VAL A 275 -4.02 -15.48 8.94
C VAL A 275 -2.91 -16.27 9.64
N LEU A 276 -1.81 -15.60 10.06
CA LEU A 276 -0.78 -16.21 10.89
C LEU A 276 -1.35 -16.72 12.23
N GLY A 277 -2.09 -15.86 12.94
CA GLY A 277 -2.65 -16.20 14.25
C GLY A 277 -3.67 -17.33 14.20
N VAL A 278 -4.52 -17.34 13.16
CA VAL A 278 -5.54 -18.37 12.97
C VAL A 278 -4.92 -19.68 12.50
N SER A 279 -4.08 -19.66 11.50
CA SER A 279 -3.46 -20.87 10.96
C SER A 279 -2.43 -21.49 11.90
N GLY A 280 -1.65 -20.64 12.58
CA GLY A 280 -0.45 -21.07 13.31
C GLY A 280 0.70 -21.54 12.41
N VAL A 281 0.63 -21.25 11.09
CA VAL A 281 1.59 -21.72 10.08
C VAL A 281 2.46 -20.56 9.60
N SER A 282 1.88 -19.59 8.90
CA SER A 282 2.62 -18.51 8.24
C SER A 282 1.69 -17.29 7.99
N SER A 283 2.30 -16.13 7.77
CA SER A 283 1.62 -14.96 7.21
C SER A 283 1.66 -14.94 5.68
N ASP A 284 2.43 -15.82 5.05
CA ASP A 284 2.52 -15.95 3.60
C ASP A 284 1.41 -16.86 3.08
N PHE A 285 0.60 -16.33 2.18
CA PHE A 285 -0.54 -17.07 1.61
C PHE A 285 -0.11 -18.29 0.79
N ARG A 286 1.11 -18.31 0.24
CA ARG A 286 1.63 -19.49 -0.48
C ARG A 286 1.86 -20.66 0.48
N ASP A 287 2.38 -20.37 1.68
CA ASP A 287 2.56 -21.40 2.71
C ASP A 287 1.22 -21.91 3.21
N LEU A 288 0.21 -21.03 3.31
CA LEU A 288 -1.15 -21.42 3.69
C LEU A 288 -1.82 -22.29 2.63
N ASP A 289 -1.71 -21.93 1.34
CA ASP A 289 -2.23 -22.75 0.23
C ASP A 289 -1.59 -24.15 0.24
N ASN A 290 -0.28 -24.26 0.45
CA ASN A 290 0.43 -25.54 0.53
C ASN A 290 -0.02 -26.35 1.75
N ALA A 291 -0.06 -25.74 2.95
CA ALA A 291 -0.48 -26.42 4.16
C ALA A 291 -1.95 -26.90 4.09
N ALA A 292 -2.84 -26.10 3.51
CA ALA A 292 -4.24 -26.47 3.30
C ALA A 292 -4.36 -27.65 2.32
N ALA A 293 -3.58 -27.65 1.23
CA ALA A 293 -3.53 -28.76 0.28
C ALA A 293 -3.01 -30.07 0.91
N GLU A 294 -2.17 -29.97 1.94
CA GLU A 294 -1.68 -31.11 2.75
C GLU A 294 -2.67 -31.53 3.85
N GLY A 295 -3.83 -30.87 3.94
CA GLY A 295 -4.90 -31.22 4.89
C GLY A 295 -4.85 -30.47 6.23
N ASN A 296 -4.11 -29.38 6.33
CA ASN A 296 -4.11 -28.53 7.53
C ASN A 296 -5.42 -27.72 7.60
N GLU A 297 -6.32 -28.14 8.48
CA GLU A 297 -7.65 -27.53 8.65
C GLU A 297 -7.59 -26.07 9.10
N ARG A 298 -6.59 -25.68 9.93
CA ARG A 298 -6.46 -24.29 10.37
C ARG A 298 -5.92 -23.38 9.28
N ALA A 299 -5.05 -23.88 8.40
CA ALA A 299 -4.62 -23.14 7.22
C ALA A 299 -5.80 -22.89 6.27
N GLN A 300 -6.61 -23.92 6.02
CA GLN A 300 -7.84 -23.77 5.22
C GLN A 300 -8.80 -22.77 5.86
N LEU A 301 -9.05 -22.86 7.17
CA LEU A 301 -9.91 -21.92 7.90
C LEU A 301 -9.41 -20.46 7.77
N ALA A 302 -8.09 -20.25 7.86
CA ALA A 302 -7.49 -18.91 7.71
C ALA A 302 -7.70 -18.33 6.31
N LEU A 303 -7.57 -19.14 5.26
CA LEU A 303 -7.86 -18.76 3.87
C LEU A 303 -9.36 -18.46 3.69
N ASP A 304 -10.24 -19.34 4.14
CA ASP A 304 -11.70 -19.17 4.03
C ASP A 304 -12.16 -17.90 4.76
N MET A 305 -11.62 -17.64 5.95
CA MET A 305 -11.88 -16.43 6.72
C MET A 305 -11.44 -15.18 5.95
N PHE A 306 -10.24 -15.19 5.37
CA PHE A 306 -9.75 -14.07 4.57
C PHE A 306 -10.65 -13.80 3.36
N HIS A 307 -10.96 -14.83 2.58
CA HIS A 307 -11.83 -14.72 1.39
C HIS A 307 -13.23 -14.20 1.75
N TYR A 308 -13.81 -14.72 2.83
CA TYR A 308 -15.11 -14.29 3.35
C TYR A 308 -15.09 -12.80 3.74
N TRP A 309 -14.06 -12.36 4.47
CA TRP A 309 -13.98 -10.98 4.91
C TRP A 309 -13.76 -10.00 3.74
N VAL A 310 -12.94 -10.36 2.75
CA VAL A 310 -12.79 -9.56 1.53
C VAL A 310 -14.14 -9.41 0.82
N ALA A 311 -14.83 -10.51 0.60
CA ALA A 311 -16.16 -10.51 -0.05
C ALA A 311 -17.20 -9.71 0.75
N LYS A 312 -17.23 -9.87 2.07
CA LYS A 312 -18.17 -9.18 2.97
C LYS A 312 -17.96 -7.67 2.93
N VAL A 313 -16.72 -7.20 3.07
CA VAL A 313 -16.41 -5.77 3.03
C VAL A 313 -16.68 -5.20 1.64
N ALA A 314 -16.22 -5.86 0.58
CA ALA A 314 -16.52 -5.44 -0.79
C ALA A 314 -18.03 -5.42 -1.06
N GLY A 315 -18.80 -6.39 -0.57
CA GLY A 315 -20.26 -6.42 -0.66
C GLY A 315 -20.93 -5.23 0.05
N SER A 316 -20.40 -4.81 1.21
CA SER A 316 -20.90 -3.61 1.90
C SER A 316 -20.68 -2.34 1.06
N TYR A 317 -19.59 -2.29 0.28
CA TYR A 317 -19.30 -1.16 -0.60
C TYR A 317 -20.17 -1.14 -1.88
N VAL A 318 -20.61 -2.30 -2.36
CA VAL A 318 -21.66 -2.36 -3.38
C VAL A 318 -22.92 -1.63 -2.89
N ALA A 319 -23.31 -1.87 -1.64
CA ALA A 319 -24.45 -1.17 -1.03
C ALA A 319 -24.17 0.33 -0.82
N ALA A 320 -22.98 0.69 -0.35
CA ALA A 320 -22.59 2.09 -0.12
C ALA A 320 -22.62 2.94 -1.39
N MET A 321 -22.22 2.36 -2.54
CA MET A 321 -22.22 3.00 -3.86
C MET A 321 -23.54 2.81 -4.63
N ASN A 322 -24.47 1.99 -4.13
CA ASN A 322 -25.66 1.57 -4.85
C ASN A 322 -25.33 0.95 -6.24
N GLY A 323 -24.45 -0.03 -6.24
CA GLY A 323 -23.99 -0.76 -7.43
C GLY A 323 -22.48 -0.84 -7.55
N VAL A 324 -22.02 -1.56 -8.56
CA VAL A 324 -20.61 -1.70 -8.93
C VAL A 324 -20.50 -2.08 -10.39
N ASP A 325 -19.52 -1.50 -11.09
CA ASP A 325 -19.20 -1.79 -12.49
C ASP A 325 -18.01 -2.74 -12.62
N ALA A 326 -17.02 -2.58 -11.72
CA ALA A 326 -15.82 -3.41 -11.72
C ALA A 326 -15.27 -3.71 -10.32
N ILE A 327 -14.64 -4.88 -10.19
CA ILE A 327 -13.85 -5.30 -9.04
C ILE A 327 -12.41 -5.49 -9.51
N VAL A 328 -11.45 -4.89 -8.81
CA VAL A 328 -10.02 -4.99 -9.14
C VAL A 328 -9.28 -5.68 -8.02
N PHE A 329 -8.52 -6.72 -8.35
CA PHE A 329 -7.57 -7.38 -7.47
C PHE A 329 -6.16 -6.89 -7.75
N THR A 330 -5.42 -6.52 -6.70
CA THR A 330 -4.06 -6.01 -6.79
C THR A 330 -3.21 -6.38 -5.58
N ALA A 331 -1.95 -6.04 -5.60
CA ALA A 331 -0.93 -6.40 -4.61
C ALA A 331 -0.66 -7.92 -4.53
N GLY A 332 0.28 -8.31 -3.66
CA GLY A 332 0.91 -9.63 -3.69
C GLY A 332 -0.04 -10.82 -3.81
N VAL A 333 -1.08 -10.89 -2.97
CA VAL A 333 -2.11 -11.97 -3.01
C VAL A 333 -3.04 -11.75 -4.20
N GLY A 334 -3.51 -10.50 -4.40
CA GLY A 334 -4.43 -10.15 -5.49
C GLY A 334 -3.85 -10.46 -6.87
N GLU A 335 -2.58 -10.19 -7.08
CA GLU A 335 -1.88 -10.41 -8.34
C GLU A 335 -1.51 -11.89 -8.57
N ASN A 336 -1.16 -12.63 -7.51
CA ASN A 336 -0.53 -13.93 -7.65
C ASN A 336 -1.38 -15.13 -7.27
N SER A 337 -2.44 -14.96 -6.43
CA SER A 337 -3.28 -16.08 -5.99
C SER A 337 -4.57 -16.19 -6.81
N LYS A 338 -4.55 -17.02 -7.85
CA LYS A 338 -5.74 -17.31 -8.66
C LYS A 338 -6.87 -17.98 -7.85
N SER A 339 -6.50 -18.78 -6.86
CA SER A 339 -7.45 -19.46 -5.95
C SER A 339 -8.21 -18.44 -5.11
N SER A 340 -7.51 -17.49 -4.49
CA SER A 340 -8.12 -16.43 -3.69
C SER A 340 -9.02 -15.52 -4.53
N ARG A 341 -8.59 -15.12 -5.73
CA ARG A 341 -9.42 -14.29 -6.61
C ARG A 341 -10.73 -15.00 -6.99
N LYS A 342 -10.64 -16.29 -7.36
CA LYS A 342 -11.83 -17.09 -7.71
C LYS A 342 -12.76 -17.25 -6.51
N ALA A 343 -12.24 -17.68 -5.36
CA ALA A 343 -13.02 -17.87 -4.14
C ALA A 343 -13.74 -16.59 -3.71
N ILE A 344 -13.10 -15.43 -3.82
CA ILE A 344 -13.71 -14.13 -3.50
C ILE A 344 -14.77 -13.77 -4.56
N ALA A 345 -14.46 -13.91 -5.84
CA ALA A 345 -15.37 -13.54 -6.93
C ALA A 345 -16.67 -14.37 -6.95
N GLU A 346 -16.61 -15.63 -6.51
CA GLU A 346 -17.79 -16.50 -6.42
C GLU A 346 -18.87 -15.97 -5.46
N TYR A 347 -18.51 -15.19 -4.42
CA TYR A 347 -19.48 -14.50 -3.56
C TYR A 347 -20.32 -13.44 -4.31
N PHE A 348 -19.85 -12.96 -5.47
CA PHE A 348 -20.54 -11.94 -6.27
C PHE A 348 -21.35 -12.51 -7.44
N GLY A 349 -21.63 -13.81 -7.44
CA GLY A 349 -22.50 -14.46 -8.43
C GLY A 349 -23.88 -13.79 -8.55
N TYR A 350 -24.43 -13.31 -7.44
CA TYR A 350 -25.70 -12.55 -7.40
C TYR A 350 -25.67 -11.24 -8.17
N LEU A 351 -24.46 -10.65 -8.42
CA LEU A 351 -24.25 -9.48 -9.27
C LEU A 351 -23.97 -9.86 -10.74
N GLY A 352 -24.01 -11.14 -11.06
CA GLY A 352 -23.69 -11.66 -12.38
C GLY A 352 -22.19 -11.65 -12.70
N VAL A 353 -21.35 -11.81 -11.66
CA VAL A 353 -19.91 -12.06 -11.85
C VAL A 353 -19.70 -13.49 -12.31
N THR A 354 -18.93 -13.68 -13.36
CA THR A 354 -18.47 -14.97 -13.87
C THR A 354 -16.99 -14.88 -14.21
N ILE A 355 -16.19 -15.79 -13.67
CA ILE A 355 -14.73 -15.83 -13.87
C ILE A 355 -14.37 -16.73 -15.06
N ASP A 356 -13.45 -16.27 -15.88
CA ASP A 356 -12.74 -17.04 -16.88
C ASP A 356 -11.48 -17.64 -16.25
N ASP A 357 -11.47 -18.95 -16.05
CA ASP A 357 -10.39 -19.68 -15.37
C ASP A 357 -9.05 -19.61 -16.13
N GLU A 358 -9.09 -19.53 -17.45
CA GLU A 358 -7.87 -19.40 -18.27
C GLU A 358 -7.27 -17.98 -18.09
N ALA A 359 -8.08 -16.94 -18.22
CA ALA A 359 -7.66 -15.57 -17.97
C ALA A 359 -7.17 -15.39 -16.53
N ASN A 360 -7.89 -15.97 -15.53
CA ASN A 360 -7.50 -15.92 -14.13
C ASN A 360 -6.17 -16.64 -13.81
N SER A 361 -5.68 -17.51 -14.69
CA SER A 361 -4.41 -18.19 -14.50
C SER A 361 -3.17 -17.33 -14.84
N LYS A 362 -3.34 -16.25 -15.59
CA LYS A 362 -2.28 -15.36 -16.03
C LYS A 362 -1.78 -14.47 -14.90
N ARG A 363 -0.55 -13.97 -15.03
CA ARG A 363 0.14 -13.15 -14.01
C ARG A 363 1.01 -12.07 -14.64
N GLY A 364 1.27 -11.00 -13.90
CA GLY A 364 2.26 -9.98 -14.24
C GLY A 364 1.81 -8.98 -15.31
N GLU A 365 0.54 -8.95 -15.65
CA GLU A 365 -0.04 -8.04 -16.64
C GLU A 365 -1.43 -7.56 -16.19
N ASP A 366 -1.87 -6.43 -16.76
CA ASP A 366 -3.24 -5.96 -16.62
C ASP A 366 -4.16 -6.89 -17.41
N ILE A 367 -5.11 -7.52 -16.72
CA ILE A 367 -6.00 -8.49 -17.38
C ILE A 367 -7.42 -8.47 -16.81
N MET A 368 -8.40 -8.54 -17.67
CA MET A 368 -9.77 -8.87 -17.31
C MET A 368 -9.89 -10.39 -17.12
N ILE A 369 -10.26 -10.81 -15.92
CA ILE A 369 -10.41 -12.21 -15.54
C ILE A 369 -11.87 -12.66 -15.47
N SER A 370 -12.82 -11.77 -15.70
CA SER A 370 -14.23 -12.14 -15.89
C SER A 370 -14.53 -12.48 -17.34
N THR A 371 -15.53 -13.32 -17.55
CA THR A 371 -16.03 -13.63 -18.91
C THR A 371 -16.60 -12.37 -19.59
N PRO A 372 -16.63 -12.32 -20.94
CA PRO A 372 -17.16 -11.16 -21.66
C PRO A 372 -18.62 -10.80 -21.33
N ASP A 373 -19.44 -11.79 -20.97
CA ASP A 373 -20.84 -11.64 -20.59
C ASP A 373 -21.08 -11.35 -19.12
N SER A 374 -20.02 -11.39 -18.29
CA SER A 374 -20.09 -11.00 -16.87
C SER A 374 -20.62 -9.56 -16.74
N LYS A 375 -21.65 -9.34 -15.91
CA LYS A 375 -22.26 -8.03 -15.73
C LYS A 375 -21.35 -7.06 -15.02
N VAL A 376 -20.70 -7.49 -13.96
CA VAL A 376 -19.64 -6.77 -13.26
C VAL A 376 -18.30 -7.32 -13.78
N LYS A 377 -17.43 -6.42 -14.23
CA LYS A 377 -16.11 -6.83 -14.73
C LYS A 377 -15.15 -7.07 -13.57
N VAL A 378 -14.26 -8.05 -13.74
CA VAL A 378 -13.24 -8.35 -12.73
C VAL A 378 -11.88 -8.29 -13.39
N PHE A 379 -10.96 -7.52 -12.77
CA PHE A 379 -9.62 -7.32 -13.28
C PHE A 379 -8.56 -7.74 -12.26
N VAL A 380 -7.41 -8.15 -12.76
CA VAL A 380 -6.13 -8.13 -12.04
C VAL A 380 -5.31 -6.99 -12.64
N ILE A 381 -4.89 -6.08 -11.79
CA ILE A 381 -4.06 -4.94 -12.21
C ILE A 381 -2.89 -4.84 -11.22
N PRO A 382 -1.66 -5.15 -11.64
CA PRO A 382 -0.48 -4.95 -10.80
C PRO A 382 -0.36 -3.49 -10.37
N THR A 383 -0.21 -3.27 -9.06
CA THR A 383 -0.05 -1.91 -8.55
C THR A 383 1.32 -1.33 -8.91
N ASN A 384 1.37 -0.02 -9.13
CA ASN A 384 2.61 0.70 -9.40
C ASN A 384 2.59 2.04 -8.64
N GLU A 385 2.78 1.94 -7.32
CA GLU A 385 2.75 3.11 -6.42
C GLU A 385 3.90 4.07 -6.71
N GLU A 386 5.08 3.54 -7.06
CA GLU A 386 6.26 4.34 -7.38
C GLU A 386 6.04 5.21 -8.63
N LEU A 387 5.36 4.68 -9.64
CA LEU A 387 5.01 5.48 -10.82
C LEU A 387 4.04 6.62 -10.49
N VAL A 388 3.07 6.35 -9.61
CA VAL A 388 2.14 7.42 -9.16
C VAL A 388 2.89 8.51 -8.40
N ILE A 389 3.81 8.12 -7.49
CA ILE A 389 4.65 9.07 -6.76
C ILE A 389 5.49 9.89 -7.74
N ALA A 390 6.06 9.25 -8.76
CA ALA A 390 6.86 9.94 -9.76
C ALA A 390 6.02 10.91 -10.63
N ARG A 391 4.80 10.51 -11.05
CA ARG A 391 3.87 11.38 -11.78
C ARG A 391 3.47 12.60 -10.96
N ASP A 392 3.06 12.41 -9.70
CA ASP A 392 2.72 13.51 -8.80
C ASP A 392 3.93 14.46 -8.59
N THR A 393 5.12 13.88 -8.46
CA THR A 393 6.37 14.66 -8.31
C THR A 393 6.62 15.49 -9.55
N ARG A 394 6.54 14.91 -10.75
CA ARG A 394 6.68 15.62 -12.04
C ARG A 394 5.68 16.77 -12.13
N ASP A 395 4.41 16.50 -11.85
CA ASP A 395 3.33 17.47 -12.05
C ASP A 395 3.40 18.65 -11.05
N ILE A 396 4.04 18.46 -9.88
CA ILE A 396 4.22 19.51 -8.87
C ILE A 396 5.51 20.31 -9.09
N VAL A 397 6.56 19.69 -9.62
CA VAL A 397 7.88 20.29 -9.75
C VAL A 397 8.12 20.84 -11.17
N GLY A 398 7.58 20.20 -12.20
CA GLY A 398 7.69 20.58 -13.61
C GLY A 398 6.68 21.61 -13.99
#